data_4175337d3046121b9fcb3da8d6d59dee
#
_entry.id   4175337d3046121b9fcb3da8d6d59dee
#
_cell.length_a   1.000
_cell.length_b   1.000
_cell.length_c   1.000
_cell.angle_alpha   90.00
_cell.angle_beta   90.00
_cell.angle_gamma   90.00
#
_symmetry.space_group_name_H-M   'P 1'
#
loop_
_entity.id
_entity.type
_entity.pdbx_description
1 polymer ?
#
loop_
_entity_poly.entity_id
_entity_poly.type
_entity_poly.pdbx_seq_one_letter_code
_entity_poly.pdbx_strand_id
1 'polypeptide(L)'
;MVDNCYGEFVEEKEPTDVGADILVGSLMKNLGAGIATSGAYIVGKKDLIELCAERLTAPGVGKEIGPSLNQNILFIKGLFFAPSVVVSAVKTAVFASRILEKLGYKVDPLYNEKRADIV
;
A
#
# COMPACT_ATOMS: atom_id res chain seq x y z
N MET A 1 -3.13 -4.13 14.58
CA MET A 1 -3.47 -3.48 13.29
C MET A 1 -2.25 -2.73 12.79
N VAL A 2 -1.96 -2.81 11.49
CA VAL A 2 -0.84 -2.15 10.81
C VAL A 2 -1.37 -1.28 9.68
N ASP A 3 -0.86 -0.05 9.54
CA ASP A 3 -1.01 0.75 8.32
C ASP A 3 0.15 0.37 7.38
N ASN A 4 -0.20 -0.22 6.24
CA ASN A 4 0.76 -0.74 5.26
C ASN A 4 0.96 0.22 4.06
N CYS A 5 0.51 1.47 4.18
CA CYS A 5 0.73 2.46 3.13
C CYS A 5 2.23 2.58 2.81
N TYR A 6 2.56 2.48 1.53
CA TYR A 6 3.92 2.50 0.97
C TYR A 6 4.79 1.26 1.24
N GLY A 7 4.32 0.27 2.02
CA GLY A 7 5.04 -1.00 2.21
C GLY A 7 4.78 -2.02 1.11
N GLU A 8 3.65 -1.92 0.43
CA GLU A 8 3.23 -2.89 -0.58
C GLU A 8 4.23 -2.96 -1.74
N PHE A 9 4.63 -4.17 -2.13
CA PHE A 9 5.62 -4.48 -3.15
C PHE A 9 7.06 -4.02 -2.87
N VAL A 10 7.36 -3.51 -1.67
CA VAL A 10 8.73 -3.16 -1.24
C VAL A 10 9.35 -4.30 -0.45
N GLU A 11 8.60 -4.91 0.46
CA GLU A 11 9.04 -6.07 1.25
C GLU A 11 8.49 -7.37 0.66
N GLU A 12 9.21 -8.49 0.93
CA GLU A 12 8.79 -9.83 0.50
C GLU A 12 7.63 -10.39 1.33
N LYS A 13 7.49 -9.92 2.57
CA LYS A 13 6.46 -10.37 3.51
C LYS A 13 5.51 -9.24 3.82
N GLU A 14 4.24 -9.57 3.77
CA GLU A 14 3.20 -8.65 4.23
C GLU A 14 3.07 -8.70 5.77
N PRO A 15 2.55 -7.66 6.40
CA PRO A 15 2.38 -7.64 7.86
C PRO A 15 1.60 -8.84 8.42
N THR A 16 0.67 -9.39 7.68
CA THR A 16 -0.10 -10.59 8.07
C THR A 16 0.77 -11.85 8.12
N ASP A 17 1.82 -11.95 7.31
CA ASP A 17 2.75 -13.08 7.31
C ASP A 17 3.65 -13.10 8.54
N VAL A 18 3.78 -11.97 9.21
CA VAL A 18 4.60 -11.79 10.42
C VAL A 18 3.76 -11.54 11.69
N GLY A 19 2.46 -11.86 11.64
CA GLY A 19 1.61 -11.94 12.81
C GLY A 19 0.64 -10.77 13.03
N ALA A 20 0.50 -9.84 12.09
CA ALA A 20 -0.55 -8.85 12.17
C ALA A 20 -1.93 -9.50 11.93
N ASP A 21 -2.89 -9.20 12.80
CA ASP A 21 -4.27 -9.71 12.66
C ASP A 21 -5.04 -9.00 11.56
N ILE A 22 -4.72 -7.72 11.33
CA ILE A 22 -5.38 -6.86 10.37
C ILE A 22 -4.42 -5.77 9.90
N LEU A 23 -4.46 -5.46 8.63
CA LEU A 23 -3.76 -4.34 8.03
C LEU A 23 -4.71 -3.49 7.20
N VAL A 24 -4.37 -2.25 7.04
CA VAL A 24 -5.08 -1.27 6.20
C VAL A 24 -4.11 -0.58 5.28
N GLY A 25 -4.58 -0.13 4.15
CA GLY A 25 -3.78 0.65 3.22
C GLY A 25 -4.62 1.42 2.22
N SER A 26 -3.94 2.15 1.36
CA SER A 26 -4.56 3.03 0.38
C SER A 26 -4.49 2.44 -1.02
N LEU A 27 -5.64 2.43 -1.71
CA LEU A 27 -5.70 2.08 -3.13
C LEU A 27 -5.29 3.25 -4.05
N MET A 28 -5.06 4.45 -3.51
CA MET A 28 -4.54 5.59 -4.27
C MET A 28 -3.00 5.60 -4.36
N LYS A 29 -2.33 4.86 -3.47
CA LYS A 29 -0.86 4.86 -3.34
C LYS A 29 -0.26 3.69 -4.14
N ASN A 30 0.60 2.88 -3.54
CA ASN A 30 1.31 1.80 -4.22
C ASN A 30 0.38 0.89 -5.03
N LEU A 31 -0.69 0.37 -4.44
CA LEU A 31 -1.61 -0.54 -5.12
C LEU A 31 -2.37 0.11 -6.29
N GLY A 32 -2.57 1.41 -6.24
CA GLY A 32 -3.28 2.14 -7.29
C GLY A 32 -2.41 2.57 -8.46
N ALA A 33 -1.08 2.53 -8.31
CA ALA A 33 -0.11 2.87 -9.35
C ALA A 33 -0.37 4.21 -10.06
N GLY A 34 -0.97 5.19 -9.38
CA GLY A 34 -1.38 6.47 -9.95
C GLY A 34 -2.62 6.41 -10.87
N ILE A 35 -3.27 5.24 -10.97
CA ILE A 35 -4.47 5.02 -11.79
C ILE A 35 -5.74 5.15 -10.96
N ALA A 36 -5.76 4.51 -9.78
CA ALA A 36 -6.89 4.61 -8.85
C ALA A 36 -6.91 5.99 -8.18
N THR A 37 -8.03 6.66 -8.27
CA THR A 37 -8.21 8.04 -7.80
C THR A 37 -8.65 8.14 -6.35
N SER A 38 -9.15 7.05 -5.78
CA SER A 38 -9.69 6.97 -4.43
C SER A 38 -9.67 5.53 -3.95
N GLY A 39 -9.93 5.33 -2.68
CA GLY A 39 -10.13 4.01 -2.10
C GLY A 39 -9.09 3.62 -1.07
N ALA A 40 -9.50 2.65 -0.27
CA ALA A 40 -8.68 2.00 0.75
C ALA A 40 -9.00 0.51 0.76
N TYR A 41 -8.16 -0.27 1.42
CA TYR A 41 -8.39 -1.68 1.61
C TYR A 41 -8.14 -2.08 3.06
N ILE A 42 -8.77 -3.15 3.48
CA ILE A 42 -8.54 -3.80 4.76
C ILE A 42 -8.36 -5.29 4.49
N VAL A 43 -7.29 -5.88 5.02
CA VAL A 43 -6.97 -7.30 4.89
C VAL A 43 -6.66 -7.86 6.28
N GLY A 44 -7.05 -9.11 6.54
CA GLY A 44 -6.77 -9.76 7.81
C GLY A 44 -7.71 -10.91 8.14
N LYS A 45 -7.82 -11.22 9.42
CA LYS A 45 -8.69 -12.30 9.91
C LYS A 45 -10.14 -12.06 9.54
N LYS A 46 -10.82 -13.12 9.12
CA LYS A 46 -12.20 -13.07 8.57
C LYS A 46 -13.20 -12.39 9.52
N ASP A 47 -13.15 -12.76 10.79
CA ASP A 47 -14.02 -12.20 11.84
C ASP A 47 -13.84 -10.68 12.01
N LEU A 48 -12.58 -10.20 11.94
CA LEU A 48 -12.28 -8.78 12.03
C LEU A 48 -12.73 -8.03 10.76
N ILE A 49 -12.58 -8.64 9.58
CA ILE A 49 -13.05 -8.05 8.33
C ILE A 49 -14.58 -7.94 8.30
N GLU A 50 -15.29 -8.93 8.84
CA GLU A 50 -16.75 -8.89 8.95
C GLU A 50 -17.22 -7.74 9.86
N LEU A 51 -16.58 -7.57 11.03
CA LEU A 51 -16.85 -6.43 11.91
C LEU A 51 -16.57 -5.06 11.25
N CYS A 52 -15.47 -4.97 10.50
CA CYS A 52 -15.16 -3.75 9.74
C CYS A 52 -16.24 -3.45 8.69
N ALA A 53 -16.71 -4.47 7.98
CA ALA A 53 -17.75 -4.32 6.96
C ALA A 53 -19.09 -3.85 7.55
N GLU A 54 -19.50 -4.41 8.68
CA GLU A 54 -20.69 -3.97 9.43
C GLU A 54 -20.58 -2.51 9.88
N ARG A 55 -19.37 -2.09 10.28
CA ARG A 55 -19.12 -0.70 10.70
C ARG A 55 -19.11 0.26 9.53
N LEU A 56 -18.59 -0.17 8.37
CA LEU A 56 -18.47 0.66 7.16
C LEU A 56 -19.83 0.91 6.51
N THR A 57 -20.70 -0.08 6.53
CA THR A 57 -22.04 -0.03 5.91
C THR A 57 -23.13 0.10 6.99
N ALA A 58 -23.77 -1.00 7.34
CA ALA A 58 -24.73 -1.09 8.44
C ALA A 58 -24.80 -2.52 8.96
N PRO A 59 -25.19 -2.73 10.23
CA PRO A 59 -25.42 -4.08 10.76
C PRO A 59 -26.38 -4.88 9.88
N GLY A 60 -25.98 -6.11 9.54
CA GLY A 60 -26.73 -7.01 8.66
C GLY A 60 -26.57 -6.76 7.16
N VAL A 61 -25.88 -5.69 6.74
CA VAL A 61 -25.56 -5.40 5.34
C VAL A 61 -24.15 -5.89 5.02
N GLY A 62 -23.17 -5.58 5.86
CA GLY A 62 -21.80 -6.06 5.72
C GLY A 62 -21.20 -5.75 4.35
N LYS A 63 -20.72 -6.79 3.65
CA LYS A 63 -20.03 -6.70 2.36
C LYS A 63 -20.95 -6.79 1.14
N GLU A 64 -22.24 -7.02 1.29
CA GLU A 64 -23.13 -7.34 0.17
C GLU A 64 -23.24 -6.21 -0.87
N ILE A 65 -23.31 -4.97 -0.42
CA ILE A 65 -23.41 -3.81 -1.32
C ILE A 65 -22.06 -3.47 -1.96
N GLY A 66 -20.96 -3.65 -1.22
CA GLY A 66 -19.61 -3.26 -1.62
C GLY A 66 -19.38 -1.74 -1.62
N PRO A 67 -18.20 -1.27 -1.18
CA PRO A 67 -17.90 0.15 -1.04
C PRO A 67 -17.14 0.76 -2.24
N SER A 68 -16.98 0.04 -3.36
CA SER A 68 -16.04 0.42 -4.41
C SER A 68 -16.56 1.47 -5.40
N LEU A 69 -17.83 1.83 -5.34
CA LEU A 69 -18.45 2.90 -6.15
C LEU A 69 -18.09 2.80 -7.66
N ASN A 70 -18.16 1.60 -8.23
CA ASN A 70 -17.81 1.29 -9.63
C ASN A 70 -16.35 1.53 -10.03
N GLN A 71 -15.43 1.66 -9.09
CA GLN A 71 -14.00 1.89 -9.37
C GLN A 71 -13.18 0.61 -9.51
N ASN A 72 -13.79 -0.57 -9.47
CA ASN A 72 -13.09 -1.86 -9.50
C ASN A 72 -12.13 -1.99 -10.69
N ILE A 73 -12.50 -1.48 -11.88
CA ILE A 73 -11.63 -1.54 -13.05
C ILE A 73 -10.35 -0.73 -12.86
N LEU A 74 -10.41 0.40 -12.16
CA LEU A 74 -9.26 1.23 -11.84
C LEU A 74 -8.36 0.54 -10.80
N PHE A 75 -8.96 -0.12 -9.81
CA PHE A 75 -8.23 -0.89 -8.80
C PHE A 75 -7.48 -2.06 -9.43
N ILE A 76 -8.14 -2.83 -10.31
CA ILE A 76 -7.52 -3.97 -11.01
C ILE A 76 -6.39 -3.51 -11.92
N LYS A 77 -6.59 -2.43 -12.68
CA LYS A 77 -5.53 -1.85 -13.53
C LYS A 77 -4.36 -1.32 -12.68
N GLY A 78 -4.67 -0.61 -11.59
CA GLY A 78 -3.67 -0.12 -10.66
C GLY A 78 -2.81 -1.26 -10.10
N LEU A 79 -3.45 -2.30 -9.58
CA LEU A 79 -2.78 -3.47 -9.04
C LEU A 79 -1.89 -4.18 -10.08
N PHE A 80 -2.33 -4.27 -11.33
CA PHE A 80 -1.53 -4.86 -12.41
C PHE A 80 -0.23 -4.09 -12.66
N PHE A 81 -0.27 -2.76 -12.63
CA PHE A 81 0.91 -1.92 -12.86
C PHE A 81 1.73 -1.63 -11.58
N ALA A 82 1.15 -1.83 -10.42
CA ALA A 82 1.75 -1.46 -9.14
C ALA A 82 3.19 -1.96 -8.93
N PRO A 83 3.55 -3.23 -9.22
CA PRO A 83 4.94 -3.68 -9.03
C PRO A 83 5.96 -2.86 -9.83
N SER A 84 5.64 -2.52 -11.08
CA SER A 84 6.52 -1.72 -11.93
C SER A 84 6.64 -0.27 -11.46
N VAL A 85 5.54 0.31 -11.01
CA VAL A 85 5.52 1.69 -10.49
C VAL A 85 6.27 1.79 -9.18
N VAL A 86 6.03 0.87 -8.25
CA VAL A 86 6.69 0.85 -6.94
C VAL A 86 8.21 0.64 -7.09
N VAL A 87 8.65 -0.31 -7.91
CA VAL A 87 10.09 -0.51 -8.14
C VAL A 87 10.74 0.71 -8.77
N SER A 88 10.03 1.43 -9.64
CA SER A 88 10.53 2.67 -10.24
C SER A 88 10.65 3.78 -9.19
N ALA A 89 9.69 3.89 -8.28
CA ALA A 89 9.73 4.85 -7.17
C ALA A 89 10.91 4.56 -6.24
N VAL A 90 11.11 3.31 -5.81
CA VAL A 90 12.24 2.92 -4.96
C VAL A 90 13.58 3.20 -5.65
N LYS A 91 13.73 2.84 -6.94
CA LYS A 91 14.95 3.16 -7.71
C LYS A 91 15.21 4.67 -7.77
N THR A 92 14.18 5.46 -7.95
CA THR A 92 14.30 6.92 -7.98
C THR A 92 14.75 7.48 -6.64
N ALA A 93 14.20 7.00 -5.53
CA ALA A 93 14.59 7.40 -4.18
C ALA A 93 16.06 7.04 -3.90
N VAL A 94 16.47 5.81 -4.21
CA VAL A 94 17.87 5.34 -4.06
C VAL A 94 18.82 6.19 -4.90
N PHE A 95 18.46 6.47 -6.15
CA PHE A 95 19.26 7.29 -7.06
C PHE A 95 19.39 8.74 -6.54
N ALA A 96 18.29 9.35 -6.12
CA ALA A 96 18.29 10.69 -5.55
C ALA A 96 19.16 10.77 -4.29
N SER A 97 19.01 9.83 -3.36
CA SER A 97 19.85 9.73 -2.16
C SER A 97 21.33 9.68 -2.52
N ARG A 98 21.72 8.85 -3.50
CA ARG A 98 23.13 8.74 -3.91
C ARG A 98 23.68 9.99 -4.56
N ILE A 99 22.90 10.66 -5.40
CA ILE A 99 23.34 11.93 -6.03
C ILE A 99 23.52 13.01 -4.98
N LEU A 100 22.54 13.21 -4.11
CA LEU A 100 22.58 14.23 -3.07
C LEU A 100 23.76 14.01 -2.11
N GLU A 101 24.02 12.77 -1.72
CA GLU A 101 25.20 12.42 -0.93
C GLU A 101 26.50 12.81 -1.64
N LYS A 102 26.63 12.50 -2.95
CA LYS A 102 27.82 12.87 -3.73
C LYS A 102 27.99 14.38 -3.89
N LEU A 103 26.90 15.12 -3.84
CA LEU A 103 26.93 16.59 -3.86
C LEU A 103 27.23 17.21 -2.50
N GLY A 104 27.44 16.39 -1.45
CA GLY A 104 27.81 16.83 -0.12
C GLY A 104 26.63 17.14 0.80
N TYR A 105 25.40 16.79 0.42
CA TYR A 105 24.25 16.94 1.30
C TYR A 105 24.17 15.77 2.30
N LYS A 106 23.66 16.06 3.48
CA LYS A 106 23.24 15.01 4.43
C LYS A 106 21.96 14.40 3.93
N VAL A 107 21.95 13.08 3.76
CA VAL A 107 20.79 12.32 3.28
C VAL A 107 20.41 11.23 4.29
N ASP A 108 19.13 10.95 4.37
CA ASP A 108 18.55 9.90 5.21
C ASP A 108 17.22 9.46 4.55
N PRO A 109 17.04 8.17 4.25
CA PRO A 109 17.99 7.05 4.38
C PRO A 109 19.11 7.10 3.33
N LEU A 110 20.24 6.45 3.62
CA LEU A 110 21.33 6.31 2.65
C LEU A 110 20.90 5.41 1.48
N TYR A 111 21.55 5.59 0.34
CA TYR A 111 21.23 4.83 -0.89
C TYR A 111 21.36 3.31 -0.76
N ASN A 112 22.20 2.81 0.16
CA ASN A 112 22.46 1.40 0.41
C ASN A 112 21.75 0.85 1.66
N GLU A 113 20.94 1.64 2.31
CA GLU A 113 20.10 1.15 3.40
C GLU A 113 18.91 0.35 2.87
N LYS A 114 18.54 -0.70 3.62
CA LYS A 114 17.33 -1.46 3.32
C LYS A 114 16.11 -0.58 3.55
N ARG A 115 15.23 -0.54 2.56
CA ARG A 115 13.99 0.22 2.62
C ARG A 115 12.81 -0.72 2.84
N ALA A 116 11.86 -0.28 3.65
CA ALA A 116 10.59 -0.96 3.86
C ALA A 116 9.40 -0.17 3.25
N ASP A 117 9.69 0.96 2.63
CA ASP A 117 8.76 1.82 1.89
C ASP A 117 9.47 2.48 0.70
N ILE A 118 8.80 3.40 0.02
CA ILE A 118 9.32 4.08 -1.17
C ILE A 118 10.07 5.39 -0.86
N VAL A 119 10.33 5.69 0.40
CA VAL A 119 11.04 6.92 0.82
C VAL A 119 12.55 6.73 0.80
#